data_b75c930d25f2f69aa1e4b7ed07b38375
#
_entry.id   b75c930d25f2f69aa1e4b7ed07b38375
#
_cell.length_a   1.000
_cell.length_b   1.000
_cell.length_c   1.000
_cell.angle_alpha   90.00
_cell.angle_beta   90.00
_cell.angle_gamma   90.00
#
_symmetry.space_group_name_H-M   'P 1'
#
loop_
_entity.id
_entity.type
_entity.pdbx_description
1 polymer ?
#
loop_
_entity_poly.entity_id
_entity_poly.type
_entity_poly.pdbx_seq_one_letter_code
_entity_poly.pdbx_strand_id
1 'polypeptide(L)'
;GAFGFDTGTSLKVDGVTYSFPVGGATMVVGDATDISATFTGACAYSSFTDYTPDDCGTGNSLGVGGPTSRVAASLGYTFDSGFSLAGGVASSPSEILGDAQDVFGVEAAYSADGYGVAVAYVTDDGGSGADTTYWGVNGYYTFDLASISVGLETSDDGTEKSGYFVGLSF
;
A
#
# COMPACT_ATOMS: atom_id res chain seq x y z
N GLY A 1 1.66 13.13 -9.37
CA GLY A 1 2.66 13.78 -8.54
C GLY A 1 2.03 14.90 -7.75
N ALA A 2 1.97 14.78 -6.43
CA ALA A 2 1.56 15.84 -5.54
C ALA A 2 2.59 16.97 -5.59
N PHE A 3 2.16 18.21 -5.79
CA PHE A 3 3.01 19.37 -5.56
C PHE A 3 3.03 19.66 -4.06
N GLY A 4 3.96 19.06 -3.35
CA GLY A 4 4.27 19.45 -1.99
C GLY A 4 4.99 20.79 -2.01
N PHE A 5 4.34 21.85 -1.56
CA PHE A 5 5.01 23.12 -1.27
C PHE A 5 5.65 23.05 0.11
N ASP A 6 6.63 22.17 0.28
CA ASP A 6 7.49 22.24 1.44
C ASP A 6 8.50 23.38 1.21
N THR A 7 8.32 24.48 1.93
CA THR A 7 9.13 25.67 1.83
C THR A 7 10.43 25.59 2.66
N GLY A 8 10.90 24.39 2.94
CA GLY A 8 12.20 24.17 3.58
C GLY A 8 13.35 24.70 2.72
N THR A 9 14.33 25.33 3.34
CA THR A 9 15.50 25.90 2.66
C THR A 9 16.60 24.89 2.34
N SER A 10 16.40 23.61 2.65
CA SER A 10 17.37 22.53 2.42
C SER A 10 16.77 21.40 1.60
N LEU A 11 17.48 21.00 0.55
CA LEU A 11 17.18 19.77 -0.17
C LEU A 11 17.59 18.58 0.72
N LYS A 12 16.66 17.67 1.01
CA LYS A 12 16.92 16.41 1.70
C LYS A 12 16.65 15.26 0.74
N VAL A 13 17.48 14.23 0.78
CA VAL A 13 17.16 12.93 0.18
C VAL A 13 16.31 12.18 1.19
N ASP A 14 15.08 11.88 0.83
CA ASP A 14 14.11 11.26 1.70
C ASP A 14 14.27 9.74 1.73
N GLY A 15 14.70 9.16 0.63
CA GLY A 15 15.03 7.75 0.50
C GLY A 15 15.53 7.40 -0.89
N VAL A 16 16.03 6.19 -1.05
CA VAL A 16 16.48 5.63 -2.32
C VAL A 16 15.77 4.30 -2.54
N THR A 17 15.03 4.20 -3.63
CA THR A 17 14.27 3.01 -4.00
C THR A 17 14.76 2.46 -5.34
N TYR A 18 14.94 1.14 -5.41
CA TYR A 18 15.24 0.40 -6.63
C TYR A 18 14.09 -0.52 -6.99
N SER A 19 13.63 -0.42 -8.23
CA SER A 19 12.65 -1.34 -8.82
C SER A 19 13.31 -2.09 -9.97
N PHE A 20 13.20 -3.41 -9.97
CA PHE A 20 13.79 -4.27 -11.01
C PHE A 20 13.00 -5.57 -11.21
N PRO A 21 13.05 -6.14 -12.41
CA PRO A 21 12.39 -7.41 -12.70
C PRO A 21 13.16 -8.59 -12.11
N VAL A 22 12.41 -9.56 -11.56
CA VAL A 22 12.91 -10.87 -11.10
C VAL A 22 12.06 -11.96 -11.74
N GLY A 23 12.55 -12.57 -12.82
CA GLY A 23 11.71 -13.42 -13.65
C GLY A 23 10.55 -12.64 -14.27
N GLY A 24 9.32 -13.04 -14.02
CA GLY A 24 8.13 -12.28 -14.42
C GLY A 24 7.57 -11.35 -13.34
N ALA A 25 8.21 -11.35 -12.16
CA ALA A 25 7.81 -10.50 -11.04
C ALA A 25 8.55 -9.15 -11.05
N THR A 26 8.01 -8.17 -10.36
CA THR A 26 8.68 -6.91 -10.04
C THR A 26 9.09 -6.92 -8.58
N MET A 27 10.34 -6.62 -8.31
CA MET A 27 10.87 -6.42 -6.96
C MET A 27 11.19 -4.95 -6.74
N VAL A 28 10.81 -4.44 -5.59
CA VAL A 28 11.15 -3.10 -5.11
C VAL A 28 11.87 -3.23 -3.78
N VAL A 29 12.98 -2.55 -3.64
CA VAL A 29 13.76 -2.49 -2.40
C VAL A 29 14.20 -1.06 -2.14
N GLY A 30 14.21 -0.63 -0.90
CA GLY A 30 14.65 0.73 -0.63
C GLY A 30 14.68 1.10 0.84
N ASP A 31 15.23 2.28 1.07
CA ASP A 31 15.20 3.01 2.32
C ASP A 31 14.06 4.02 2.25
N ALA A 32 13.26 4.14 3.30
CA ALA A 32 12.02 4.93 3.34
C ALA A 32 11.01 4.54 2.23
N THR A 33 11.03 3.29 1.80
CA THR A 33 10.05 2.75 0.85
C THR A 33 8.98 1.94 1.57
N ASP A 34 7.89 1.63 0.86
CA ASP A 34 6.69 1.01 1.40
C ASP A 34 6.65 -0.49 1.12
N ILE A 35 6.07 -1.26 2.03
CA ILE A 35 5.78 -2.68 1.80
C ILE A 35 4.78 -2.89 0.66
N SER A 36 3.90 -1.93 0.43
CA SER A 36 2.88 -1.95 -0.61
C SER A 36 3.38 -1.49 -1.98
N ALA A 37 4.67 -1.24 -2.15
CA ALA A 37 5.25 -0.71 -3.39
C ALA A 37 4.95 -1.55 -4.65
N THR A 38 4.58 -2.83 -4.49
CA THR A 38 4.14 -3.71 -5.59
C THR A 38 2.69 -4.15 -5.47
N PHE A 39 1.92 -3.60 -4.53
CA PHE A 39 0.50 -3.90 -4.38
C PHE A 39 -0.30 -3.25 -5.50
N THR A 40 -1.36 -3.92 -5.92
CA THR A 40 -2.24 -3.48 -7.00
C THR A 40 -3.56 -3.00 -6.41
N GLY A 41 -3.69 -1.70 -6.19
CA GLY A 41 -4.96 -1.12 -5.73
C GLY A 41 -6.06 -1.27 -6.78
N ALA A 42 -7.25 -1.61 -6.34
CA ALA A 42 -8.42 -1.75 -7.19
C ALA A 42 -9.38 -0.56 -6.99
N CYS A 43 -8.96 0.62 -7.40
CA CYS A 43 -9.85 1.78 -7.47
C CYS A 43 -9.60 2.64 -8.69
N ALA A 44 -10.65 3.34 -9.09
CA ALA A 44 -10.60 4.37 -10.10
C ALA A 44 -11.02 5.68 -9.45
N TYR A 45 -10.16 6.67 -9.43
CA TYR A 45 -10.44 8.01 -8.92
C TYR A 45 -9.69 9.07 -9.71
N SER A 46 -10.17 10.29 -9.65
CA SER A 46 -9.52 11.41 -10.31
C SER A 46 -8.21 11.76 -9.62
N SER A 47 -7.14 11.95 -10.38
CA SER A 47 -5.85 12.43 -9.89
C SER A 47 -5.88 13.82 -9.24
N PHE A 48 -7.02 14.50 -9.24
CA PHE A 48 -7.24 15.75 -8.52
C PHE A 48 -7.69 15.57 -7.08
N THR A 49 -8.08 14.38 -6.67
CA THR A 49 -8.57 14.09 -5.32
C THR A 49 -7.61 13.19 -4.58
N ASP A 50 -6.43 13.70 -4.32
CA ASP A 50 -5.36 13.04 -3.58
C ASP A 50 -5.58 13.09 -2.05
N TYR A 51 -6.83 13.03 -1.60
CA TYR A 51 -7.20 13.05 -0.18
C TYR A 51 -7.92 11.79 0.28
N THR A 52 -8.09 10.86 -0.59
CA THR A 52 -8.54 9.53 -0.22
C THR A 52 -7.34 8.69 0.20
N PRO A 53 -7.54 7.65 0.98
CA PRO A 53 -6.50 6.74 1.39
C PRO A 53 -5.59 6.43 0.22
N ASP A 54 -4.34 6.82 0.29
CA ASP A 54 -3.39 6.87 -0.81
C ASP A 54 -3.43 5.56 -1.51
N ASP A 55 -3.39 4.50 -1.26
CA ASP A 55 -3.34 3.27 -2.02
C ASP A 55 -4.68 2.54 -2.13
N CYS A 56 -5.77 3.29 -2.11
CA CYS A 56 -7.09 2.70 -2.31
C CYS A 56 -7.41 1.53 -1.36
N GLY A 57 -7.03 1.65 -0.10
CA GLY A 57 -7.28 0.60 0.88
C GLY A 57 -6.37 -0.61 0.75
N THR A 58 -5.15 -0.45 0.26
CA THR A 58 -4.15 -1.54 0.24
C THR A 58 -3.38 -1.69 1.56
N GLY A 59 -3.82 -1.03 2.61
CA GLY A 59 -3.21 -1.09 3.94
C GLY A 59 -2.30 0.10 4.27
N ASN A 60 -1.89 0.87 3.28
CA ASN A 60 -0.99 2.01 3.47
C ASN A 60 -1.67 3.18 4.17
N SER A 61 -2.90 3.45 3.83
CA SER A 61 -3.71 4.52 4.41
C SER A 61 -3.97 4.37 5.91
N LEU A 62 -3.83 3.19 6.47
CA LEU A 62 -3.92 2.94 7.91
C LEU A 62 -2.59 3.10 8.65
N GLY A 63 -1.57 3.65 8.00
CA GLY A 63 -0.29 3.99 8.61
C GLY A 63 0.73 2.84 8.58
N VAL A 64 0.48 1.81 7.79
CA VAL A 64 1.37 0.65 7.67
C VAL A 64 2.58 0.93 6.80
N GLY A 65 2.48 1.89 5.90
CA GLY A 65 3.51 2.16 4.91
C GLY A 65 4.50 3.23 5.26
N GLY A 66 4.28 3.98 6.25
CA GLY A 66 4.86 5.29 6.23
C GLY A 66 5.79 5.80 7.27
N PRO A 67 6.59 5.18 8.02
CA PRO A 67 7.61 5.95 8.71
C PRO A 67 8.94 5.94 7.97
N THR A 68 9.41 7.10 7.86
CA THR A 68 10.64 7.69 7.36
C THR A 68 11.96 7.03 7.78
N SER A 69 11.98 5.83 8.30
CA SER A 69 13.19 5.18 8.83
C SER A 69 13.14 3.66 8.71
N ARG A 70 12.53 3.12 7.67
CA ARG A 70 12.48 1.67 7.46
C ARG A 70 13.15 1.29 6.16
N VAL A 71 13.84 0.14 6.16
CA VAL A 71 14.22 -0.55 4.93
C VAL A 71 13.12 -1.51 4.56
N ALA A 72 12.70 -1.51 3.32
CA ALA A 72 11.62 -2.37 2.85
C ALA A 72 11.99 -3.11 1.57
N ALA A 73 11.33 -4.24 1.39
CA ALA A 73 11.35 -5.02 0.16
C ALA A 73 9.93 -5.48 -0.16
N SER A 74 9.53 -5.36 -1.42
CA SER A 74 8.22 -5.80 -1.92
C SER A 74 8.40 -6.54 -3.23
N LEU A 75 7.63 -7.62 -3.41
CA LEU A 75 7.62 -8.44 -4.62
C LEU A 75 6.18 -8.60 -5.10
N GLY A 76 5.92 -8.26 -6.36
CA GLY A 76 4.62 -8.40 -6.98
C GLY A 76 4.70 -9.16 -8.31
N TYR A 77 3.67 -9.95 -8.57
CA TYR A 77 3.51 -10.69 -9.82
C TYR A 77 2.08 -10.53 -10.34
N THR A 78 1.95 -10.16 -11.62
CA THR A 78 0.67 -10.09 -12.31
C THR A 78 0.60 -11.20 -13.35
N PHE A 79 -0.45 -12.00 -13.28
CA PHE A 79 -0.74 -13.10 -14.20
C PHE A 79 -1.50 -12.57 -15.43
N ASP A 80 -1.36 -13.24 -16.57
CA ASP A 80 -2.09 -12.91 -17.79
C ASP A 80 -3.62 -13.00 -17.63
N SER A 81 -4.08 -13.73 -16.62
CA SER A 81 -5.50 -13.87 -16.27
C SER A 81 -6.11 -12.66 -15.57
N GLY A 82 -5.32 -11.62 -15.28
CA GLY A 82 -5.75 -10.44 -14.53
C GLY A 82 -5.62 -10.55 -13.02
N PHE A 83 -5.22 -11.71 -12.49
CA PHE A 83 -4.85 -11.83 -11.09
C PHE A 83 -3.47 -11.23 -10.83
N SER A 84 -3.29 -10.66 -9.63
CA SER A 84 -1.99 -10.27 -9.11
C SER A 84 -1.84 -10.72 -7.66
N LEU A 85 -0.61 -11.04 -7.30
CA LEU A 85 -0.21 -11.37 -5.93
C LEU A 85 1.01 -10.53 -5.58
N ALA A 86 1.02 -9.98 -4.39
CA ALA A 86 2.17 -9.22 -3.91
C ALA A 86 2.41 -9.50 -2.43
N GLY A 87 3.64 -9.26 -1.99
CA GLY A 87 4.01 -9.33 -0.59
C GLY A 87 5.21 -8.44 -0.31
N GLY A 88 5.26 -7.90 0.89
CA GLY A 88 6.31 -6.99 1.32
C GLY A 88 6.68 -7.16 2.77
N VAL A 89 7.89 -6.72 3.10
CA VAL A 89 8.43 -6.64 4.45
C VAL A 89 9.13 -5.30 4.63
N ALA A 90 8.95 -4.71 5.79
CA ALA A 90 9.72 -3.53 6.21
C ALA A 90 10.23 -3.73 7.62
N SER A 91 11.46 -3.30 7.87
CA SER A 91 12.15 -3.47 9.14
C SER A 91 12.85 -2.18 9.54
N SER A 92 13.10 -2.03 10.83
CA SER A 92 13.98 -0.98 11.32
C SER A 92 15.40 -1.15 10.73
N PRO A 93 16.02 -0.07 10.21
CA PRO A 93 17.36 -0.17 9.65
C PRO A 93 18.45 -0.50 10.68
N SER A 94 18.16 -0.35 11.96
CA SER A 94 19.08 -0.70 13.04
C SER A 94 19.07 -2.19 13.37
N GLU A 95 17.99 -2.88 13.05
CA GLU A 95 17.81 -4.29 13.37
C GLU A 95 16.79 -4.91 12.41
N ILE A 96 17.28 -5.56 11.36
CA ILE A 96 16.45 -6.15 10.31
C ILE A 96 15.97 -7.53 10.76
N LEU A 97 14.65 -7.73 10.80
CA LEU A 97 13.99 -8.97 11.22
C LEU A 97 14.44 -9.44 12.62
N GLY A 98 14.48 -8.50 13.56
CA GLY A 98 14.92 -8.73 14.94
C GLY A 98 13.85 -8.40 15.97
N ASP A 99 14.29 -7.91 17.13
CA ASP A 99 13.38 -7.50 18.21
C ASP A 99 12.78 -6.09 17.99
N ALA A 100 13.25 -5.33 16.98
CA ALA A 100 12.68 -4.07 16.59
C ALA A 100 11.43 -4.28 15.73
N GLN A 101 10.62 -3.24 15.60
CA GLN A 101 9.38 -3.27 14.82
C GLN A 101 9.59 -3.72 13.38
N ASP A 102 8.88 -4.77 13.00
CA ASP A 102 8.81 -5.31 11.64
C ASP A 102 7.37 -5.28 11.11
N VAL A 103 7.22 -5.08 9.82
CA VAL A 103 5.92 -5.06 9.15
C VAL A 103 5.93 -6.04 7.99
N PHE A 104 4.89 -6.86 7.89
CA PHE A 104 4.69 -7.83 6.83
C PHE A 104 3.34 -7.61 6.18
N GLY A 105 3.29 -7.65 4.86
CA GLY A 105 2.05 -7.48 4.13
C GLY A 105 1.94 -8.41 2.94
N VAL A 106 0.72 -8.79 2.63
CA VAL A 106 0.36 -9.56 1.43
C VAL A 106 -0.88 -8.98 0.79
N GLU A 107 -0.97 -9.06 -0.53
CA GLU A 107 -2.12 -8.65 -1.30
C GLU A 107 -2.45 -9.68 -2.37
N ALA A 108 -3.74 -9.83 -2.63
CA ALA A 108 -4.28 -10.48 -3.81
C ALA A 108 -5.26 -9.53 -4.50
N ALA A 109 -5.10 -9.34 -5.80
CA ALA A 109 -6.00 -8.51 -6.58
C ALA A 109 -6.42 -9.22 -7.88
N TYR A 110 -7.55 -8.77 -8.41
CA TYR A 110 -8.03 -9.16 -9.72
C TYR A 110 -8.53 -7.93 -10.46
N SER A 111 -8.08 -7.78 -11.69
CA SER A 111 -8.51 -6.70 -12.58
C SER A 111 -8.96 -7.28 -13.92
N ALA A 112 -10.09 -6.81 -14.39
CA ALA A 112 -10.63 -7.12 -15.70
C ALA A 112 -11.10 -5.83 -16.38
N ASP A 113 -11.61 -5.97 -17.64
CA ASP A 113 -12.15 -4.82 -18.35
C ASP A 113 -13.36 -4.25 -17.60
N GLY A 114 -13.21 -3.03 -17.09
CA GLY A 114 -14.24 -2.29 -16.39
C GLY A 114 -14.45 -2.61 -14.91
N TYR A 115 -13.75 -3.54 -14.28
CA TYR A 115 -13.85 -3.75 -12.84
C TYR A 115 -12.58 -4.35 -12.22
N GLY A 116 -12.44 -4.19 -10.92
CA GLY A 116 -11.36 -4.79 -10.17
C GLY A 116 -11.71 -4.92 -8.69
N VAL A 117 -11.00 -5.81 -8.02
CA VAL A 117 -11.07 -6.01 -6.56
C VAL A 117 -9.69 -6.33 -6.03
N ALA A 118 -9.35 -5.82 -4.85
CA ALA A 118 -8.13 -6.15 -4.14
C ALA A 118 -8.41 -6.38 -2.66
N VAL A 119 -7.63 -7.27 -2.07
CA VAL A 119 -7.64 -7.58 -0.64
C VAL A 119 -6.22 -7.59 -0.14
N ALA A 120 -5.92 -6.79 0.87
CA ALA A 120 -4.63 -6.72 1.52
C ALA A 120 -4.75 -7.10 3.00
N TYR A 121 -3.73 -7.77 3.49
CA TYR A 121 -3.54 -8.04 4.92
C TYR A 121 -2.13 -7.65 5.32
N VAL A 122 -2.02 -6.91 6.40
CA VAL A 122 -0.73 -6.45 6.93
C VAL A 122 -0.69 -6.68 8.44
N THR A 123 0.47 -7.06 8.93
CA THR A 123 0.77 -7.16 10.35
C THR A 123 1.99 -6.33 10.68
N ASP A 124 1.90 -5.57 11.75
CA ASP A 124 2.97 -4.80 12.36
C ASP A 124 3.19 -5.38 13.75
N ASP A 125 4.37 -5.92 14.03
CA ASP A 125 4.68 -6.53 15.32
C ASP A 125 4.91 -5.51 16.45
N GLY A 126 4.85 -4.21 16.13
CA GLY A 126 4.95 -3.15 17.12
C GLY A 126 6.31 -3.05 17.84
N GLY A 127 7.22 -4.00 17.66
CA GLY A 127 8.45 -4.10 18.43
C GLY A 127 8.18 -4.22 19.93
N SER A 128 8.44 -3.14 20.68
CA SER A 128 8.12 -3.08 22.11
C SER A 128 6.68 -2.65 22.41
N GLY A 129 5.87 -2.39 21.38
CA GLY A 129 4.46 -1.99 21.46
C GLY A 129 3.51 -3.16 21.32
N ALA A 130 2.24 -2.86 21.07
CA ALA A 130 1.25 -3.86 20.73
C ALA A 130 1.32 -4.20 19.24
N ASP A 131 1.17 -5.48 18.92
CA ASP A 131 1.00 -5.93 17.54
C ASP A 131 -0.27 -5.32 16.98
N THR A 132 -0.21 -4.92 15.72
CA THR A 132 -1.37 -4.37 15.00
C THR A 132 -1.59 -5.14 13.71
N THR A 133 -2.82 -5.50 13.45
CA THR A 133 -3.22 -6.11 12.19
C THR A 133 -4.11 -5.17 11.38
N TYR A 134 -3.96 -5.22 10.06
CA TYR A 134 -4.71 -4.39 9.13
C TYR A 134 -5.33 -5.25 8.04
N TRP A 135 -6.57 -4.94 7.68
CA TRP A 135 -7.24 -5.47 6.51
C TRP A 135 -7.70 -4.34 5.62
N GLY A 136 -7.44 -4.48 4.34
CA GLY A 136 -7.95 -3.59 3.30
C GLY A 136 -8.70 -4.40 2.24
N VAL A 137 -9.88 -3.94 1.87
CA VAL A 137 -10.65 -4.49 0.76
C VAL A 137 -11.12 -3.32 -0.09
N ASN A 138 -10.84 -3.34 -1.37
CA ASN A 138 -11.30 -2.30 -2.26
C ASN A 138 -11.74 -2.88 -3.60
N GLY A 139 -12.53 -2.12 -4.33
CA GLY A 139 -12.97 -2.49 -5.65
C GLY A 139 -13.54 -1.31 -6.41
N TYR A 140 -13.55 -1.42 -7.74
CA TYR A 140 -14.15 -0.45 -8.62
C TYR A 140 -14.98 -1.10 -9.72
N TYR A 141 -15.90 -0.32 -10.24
CA TYR A 141 -16.64 -0.64 -11.44
C TYR A 141 -16.75 0.57 -12.34
N THR A 142 -16.47 0.40 -13.62
CA THR A 142 -16.51 1.43 -14.65
C THR A 142 -17.76 1.25 -15.51
N PHE A 143 -18.57 2.29 -15.57
CA PHE A 143 -19.68 2.44 -16.51
C PHE A 143 -19.22 3.25 -17.72
N ASP A 144 -20.09 3.43 -18.70
CA ASP A 144 -19.77 4.18 -19.91
C ASP A 144 -19.30 5.62 -19.65
N LEU A 145 -19.77 6.26 -18.60
CA LEU A 145 -19.52 7.68 -18.30
C LEU A 145 -18.80 7.94 -16.98
N ALA A 146 -18.65 6.93 -16.14
CA ALA A 146 -18.08 7.12 -14.80
C ALA A 146 -17.55 5.82 -14.22
N SER A 147 -16.63 5.93 -13.27
CA SER A 147 -16.19 4.80 -12.44
C SER A 147 -16.55 5.08 -10.99
N ILE A 148 -17.05 4.09 -10.30
CA ILE A 148 -17.26 4.11 -8.86
C ILE A 148 -16.26 3.18 -8.18
N SER A 149 -15.66 3.64 -7.09
CA SER A 149 -14.75 2.88 -6.25
C SER A 149 -15.24 2.87 -4.83
N VAL A 150 -15.08 1.74 -4.16
CA VAL A 150 -15.40 1.57 -2.75
C VAL A 150 -14.27 0.82 -2.05
N GLY A 151 -14.06 1.12 -0.78
CA GLY A 151 -13.10 0.38 0.03
C GLY A 151 -13.47 0.41 1.51
N LEU A 152 -13.02 -0.63 2.19
CA LEU A 152 -13.10 -0.80 3.62
C LEU A 152 -11.72 -1.14 4.16
N GLU A 153 -11.34 -0.51 5.25
CA GLU A 153 -10.10 -0.77 5.97
C GLU A 153 -10.40 -1.00 7.44
N THR A 154 -9.70 -1.92 8.04
CA THR A 154 -9.76 -2.16 9.49
C THR A 154 -8.36 -2.24 10.06
N SER A 155 -8.21 -1.85 11.30
CA SER A 155 -7.02 -2.10 12.11
C SER A 155 -7.41 -2.58 13.49
N ASP A 156 -6.60 -3.46 14.05
CA ASP A 156 -6.78 -4.01 15.39
C ASP A 156 -5.42 -4.02 16.12
N ASP A 157 -5.32 -3.18 17.14
CA ASP A 157 -4.21 -3.08 18.11
C ASP A 157 -4.67 -3.50 19.53
N GLY A 158 -5.71 -4.33 19.61
CA GLY A 158 -6.50 -4.61 20.81
C GLY A 158 -7.76 -3.75 20.88
N THR A 159 -7.92 -2.82 19.92
CA THR A 159 -9.13 -2.03 19.72
C THR A 159 -9.40 -1.91 18.23
N GLU A 160 -10.47 -2.56 17.79
CA GLU A 160 -10.83 -2.54 16.37
C GLU A 160 -11.24 -1.13 15.92
N LYS A 161 -10.67 -0.68 14.81
CA LYS A 161 -11.00 0.57 14.12
C LYS A 161 -11.33 0.23 12.68
N SER A 162 -12.24 0.99 12.08
CA SER A 162 -12.60 0.80 10.67
C SER A 162 -12.82 2.12 9.96
N GLY A 163 -12.50 2.14 8.68
CA GLY A 163 -12.73 3.24 7.76
C GLY A 163 -13.29 2.73 6.45
N TYR A 164 -14.00 3.58 5.74
CA TYR A 164 -14.47 3.28 4.39
C TYR A 164 -14.32 4.52 3.51
N PHE A 165 -14.18 4.28 2.22
CA PHE A 165 -14.24 5.34 1.23
C PHE A 165 -15.19 4.99 0.08
N VAL A 166 -15.67 6.03 -0.59
CA VAL A 166 -16.39 5.95 -1.86
C VAL A 166 -15.79 6.99 -2.78
N GLY A 167 -15.30 6.55 -3.93
CA GLY A 167 -14.73 7.41 -4.98
C GLY A 167 -15.60 7.40 -6.23
N LEU A 168 -15.63 8.52 -6.94
CA LEU A 168 -16.31 8.66 -8.20
C LEU A 168 -15.40 9.41 -9.18
N SER A 169 -15.20 8.84 -10.35
CA SER A 169 -14.40 9.44 -11.44
C SER A 169 -15.24 9.51 -12.71
N PHE A 170 -15.17 10.65 -13.42
CA PHE A 170 -15.87 10.92 -14.68
C PHE A 170 -14.88 11.08 -15.83
#